data_fd3ee0c9b8ac3d9d63f64d89cda2236c
#
_entry.id   fd3ee0c9b8ac3d9d63f64d89cda2236c
#
_cell.length_a   1.000
_cell.length_b   1.000
_cell.length_c   1.000
_cell.angle_alpha   90.00
_cell.angle_beta   90.00
_cell.angle_gamma   90.00
#
_symmetry.space_group_name_H-M   'P 1'
#
loop_
_entity.id
_entity.type
_entity.pdbx_description
1 polymer ?
#
loop_
_entity_poly.entity_id
_entity_poly.type
_entity_poly.pdbx_seq_one_letter_code
_entity_poly.pdbx_strand_id
1 'polypeptide(L)'
;MIIFTVVPLILVIVFSFTDSSGSFTFANLIEATKYSGVFLRSIWIGAVSTVICLVIGYPAAYFISKIKKHHQNIFIMLLMIPMWTSFLLRTYAWMTLLEYNGLINRFLSIFGISKLQMINTPGAVMLGMVYNFLPYMILPIYTVLTKIDKKVIEAAEDLGADKLKVFTKVIFPLSTPGIVSGFTMVF
;
A
#
# COMPACT_ATOMS: atom_id res chain seq x y z
N MET A 1 -8.88 -23.96 12.48
CA MET A 1 -8.86 -22.57 11.99
C MET A 1 -10.06 -21.75 12.47
N ILE A 2 -11.32 -22.20 12.31
CA ILE A 2 -12.52 -21.44 12.72
C ILE A 2 -12.46 -21.00 14.19
N ILE A 3 -12.09 -21.91 15.12
CA ILE A 3 -12.00 -21.60 16.55
C ILE A 3 -11.00 -20.45 16.82
N PHE A 4 -9.81 -20.48 16.22
CA PHE A 4 -8.79 -19.46 16.45
C PHE A 4 -9.14 -18.08 15.83
N THR A 5 -10.13 -18.02 14.96
CA THR A 5 -10.61 -16.75 14.36
C THR A 5 -11.89 -16.29 15.04
N VAL A 6 -12.86 -17.19 15.22
CA VAL A 6 -14.19 -16.83 15.73
C VAL A 6 -14.17 -16.55 17.23
N VAL A 7 -13.44 -17.35 18.02
CA VAL A 7 -13.39 -17.16 19.48
C VAL A 7 -12.80 -15.81 19.88
N PRO A 8 -11.64 -15.35 19.33
CA PRO A 8 -11.14 -14.02 19.64
C PRO A 8 -12.09 -12.88 19.24
N LEU A 9 -12.78 -13.02 18.09
CA LEU A 9 -13.77 -12.01 17.67
C LEU A 9 -14.98 -11.96 18.63
N ILE A 10 -15.49 -13.12 19.06
CA ILE A 10 -16.56 -13.16 20.06
C ILE A 10 -16.09 -12.55 21.39
N LEU A 11 -14.87 -12.87 21.84
CA LEU A 11 -14.32 -12.29 23.05
C LEU A 11 -14.18 -10.77 22.96
N VAL A 12 -13.71 -10.23 21.83
CA VAL A 12 -13.67 -8.77 21.62
C VAL A 12 -15.05 -8.15 21.73
N ILE A 13 -16.08 -8.76 21.12
CA ILE A 13 -17.46 -8.28 21.21
C ILE A 13 -17.94 -8.34 22.66
N VAL A 14 -17.77 -9.45 23.36
CA VAL A 14 -18.19 -9.60 24.75
C VAL A 14 -17.50 -8.57 25.65
N PHE A 15 -16.17 -8.42 25.56
CA PHE A 15 -15.43 -7.44 26.35
C PHE A 15 -15.77 -5.98 26.01
N SER A 16 -16.20 -5.69 24.77
CA SER A 16 -16.65 -4.35 24.40
C SER A 16 -17.91 -3.92 25.18
N PHE A 17 -18.73 -4.87 25.57
CA PHE A 17 -19.98 -4.66 26.30
C PHE A 17 -19.91 -5.07 27.77
N THR A 18 -18.75 -5.43 28.31
CA THR A 18 -18.60 -5.92 29.69
C THR A 18 -17.56 -5.06 30.42
N ASP A 19 -17.90 -4.63 31.63
CA ASP A 19 -16.98 -3.93 32.52
C ASP A 19 -16.07 -4.93 33.27
N SER A 20 -15.05 -4.42 33.97
CA SER A 20 -14.12 -5.19 34.81
C SER A 20 -14.82 -6.01 35.90
N SER A 21 -16.05 -5.62 36.28
CA SER A 21 -16.93 -6.36 37.22
C SER A 21 -17.79 -7.45 36.57
N GLY A 22 -17.70 -7.64 35.23
CA GLY A 22 -18.53 -8.60 34.49
C GLY A 22 -19.95 -8.12 34.20
N SER A 23 -20.32 -6.88 34.53
CA SER A 23 -21.64 -6.32 34.26
C SER A 23 -21.71 -5.70 32.85
N PHE A 24 -22.91 -5.77 32.24
CA PHE A 24 -23.13 -5.22 30.90
C PHE A 24 -23.09 -3.67 30.95
N THR A 25 -22.24 -3.07 30.11
CA THR A 25 -22.06 -1.62 30.05
C THR A 25 -21.75 -1.13 28.64
N PHE A 26 -22.17 0.11 28.33
CA PHE A 26 -21.80 0.83 27.13
C PHE A 26 -20.60 1.79 27.35
N ALA A 27 -20.05 1.84 28.57
CA ALA A 27 -18.99 2.79 28.92
C ALA A 27 -17.76 2.65 28.01
N ASN A 28 -17.37 1.41 27.68
CA ASN A 28 -16.23 1.14 26.79
C ASN A 28 -16.45 1.71 25.38
N LEU A 29 -17.70 1.64 24.86
CA LEU A 29 -18.03 2.22 23.55
C LEU A 29 -18.01 3.75 23.58
N ILE A 30 -18.51 4.36 24.68
CA ILE A 30 -18.45 5.82 24.88
C ILE A 30 -16.98 6.25 25.03
N GLU A 31 -16.17 5.48 25.72
CA GLU A 31 -14.74 5.77 25.85
C GLU A 31 -13.99 5.66 24.51
N ALA A 32 -14.36 4.70 23.66
CA ALA A 32 -13.82 4.57 22.31
C ALA A 32 -14.08 5.82 21.45
N THR A 33 -15.18 6.57 21.67
CA THR A 33 -15.45 7.82 20.95
C THR A 33 -14.42 8.91 21.22
N LYS A 34 -13.75 8.89 22.37
CA LYS A 34 -12.67 9.83 22.70
C LYS A 34 -11.47 9.68 21.75
N TYR A 35 -11.30 8.50 21.18
CA TYR A 35 -10.23 8.19 20.24
C TYR A 35 -10.61 8.39 18.76
N SER A 36 -11.80 8.98 18.49
CA SER A 36 -12.29 9.22 17.12
C SER A 36 -11.31 10.02 16.26
N GLY A 37 -10.60 10.99 16.85
CA GLY A 37 -9.57 11.75 16.14
C GLY A 37 -8.37 10.90 15.71
N VAL A 38 -7.96 9.94 16.53
CA VAL A 38 -6.87 8.99 16.18
C VAL A 38 -7.34 8.06 15.08
N PHE A 39 -8.58 7.57 15.16
CA PHE A 39 -9.19 6.72 14.15
C PHE A 39 -9.26 7.39 12.76
N LEU A 40 -9.79 8.61 12.72
CA LEU A 40 -9.87 9.40 11.49
C LEU A 40 -8.48 9.67 10.90
N ARG A 41 -7.51 10.00 11.76
CA ARG A 41 -6.12 10.22 11.32
C ARG A 41 -5.50 8.94 10.73
N SER A 42 -5.76 7.77 11.33
CA SER A 42 -5.26 6.49 10.83
C SER A 42 -5.87 6.14 9.47
N ILE A 43 -7.18 6.31 9.32
CA ILE A 43 -7.89 6.12 8.04
C ILE A 43 -7.33 7.08 6.97
N TRP A 44 -7.12 8.35 7.33
CA TRP A 44 -6.55 9.33 6.41
C TRP A 44 -5.14 8.96 5.94
N ILE A 45 -4.26 8.57 6.87
CA ILE A 45 -2.89 8.13 6.53
C ILE A 45 -2.93 6.88 5.65
N GLY A 46 -3.80 5.90 5.97
CA GLY A 46 -4.00 4.70 5.15
C GLY A 46 -4.47 5.04 3.74
N ALA A 47 -5.50 5.89 3.61
CA ALA A 47 -6.03 6.31 2.32
C ALA A 47 -4.99 7.03 1.46
N VAL A 48 -4.26 8.00 2.04
CA VAL A 48 -3.21 8.74 1.32
C VAL A 48 -2.08 7.80 0.89
N SER A 49 -1.63 6.91 1.78
CA SER A 49 -0.59 5.92 1.45
C SER A 49 -1.04 4.98 0.33
N THR A 50 -2.29 4.55 0.33
CA THR A 50 -2.87 3.71 -0.73
C THR A 50 -2.90 4.43 -2.07
N VAL A 51 -3.31 5.70 -2.08
CA VAL A 51 -3.29 6.52 -3.31
C VAL A 51 -1.86 6.71 -3.83
N ILE A 52 -0.90 6.97 -2.95
CA ILE A 52 0.53 7.07 -3.34
C ILE A 52 1.01 5.73 -3.91
N CYS A 53 0.68 4.59 -3.26
CA CYS A 53 0.99 3.27 -3.78
C CYS A 53 0.39 3.04 -5.17
N LEU A 54 -0.84 3.50 -5.43
CA LEU A 54 -1.47 3.37 -6.73
C LEU A 54 -0.76 4.24 -7.79
N VAL A 55 -0.47 5.50 -7.47
CA VAL A 55 0.19 6.44 -8.39
C VAL A 55 1.58 5.96 -8.79
N ILE A 56 2.33 5.35 -7.88
CA ILE A 56 3.66 4.78 -8.17
C ILE A 56 3.53 3.36 -8.73
N GLY A 57 2.65 2.55 -8.16
CA GLY A 57 2.51 1.13 -8.45
C GLY A 57 1.92 0.85 -9.83
N TYR A 58 0.94 1.64 -10.28
CA TYR A 58 0.32 1.44 -11.58
C TYR A 58 1.31 1.64 -12.75
N PRO A 59 2.06 2.75 -12.84
CA PRO A 59 3.09 2.92 -13.88
C PRO A 59 4.17 1.84 -13.81
N ALA A 60 4.60 1.43 -12.61
CA ALA A 60 5.58 0.36 -12.43
C ALA A 60 5.03 -0.98 -12.95
N ALA A 61 3.81 -1.37 -12.57
CA ALA A 61 3.14 -2.57 -13.06
C ALA A 61 2.97 -2.55 -14.59
N TYR A 62 2.57 -1.40 -15.14
CA TYR A 62 2.42 -1.22 -16.58
C TYR A 62 3.75 -1.38 -17.31
N PHE A 63 4.82 -0.74 -16.82
CA PHE A 63 6.16 -0.88 -17.38
C PHE A 63 6.61 -2.35 -17.36
N ILE A 64 6.50 -3.03 -16.21
CA ILE A 64 6.88 -4.43 -16.06
C ILE A 64 6.06 -5.32 -17.02
N SER A 65 4.77 -5.03 -17.23
CA SER A 65 3.92 -5.81 -18.14
C SER A 65 4.35 -5.73 -19.63
N LYS A 66 5.04 -4.66 -20.02
CA LYS A 66 5.46 -4.40 -21.41
C LYS A 66 6.84 -4.95 -21.76
N ILE A 67 7.70 -5.24 -20.79
CA ILE A 67 9.03 -5.80 -21.04
C ILE A 67 8.99 -7.30 -21.36
N LYS A 68 10.11 -7.87 -21.84
CA LYS A 68 10.21 -9.30 -22.16
C LYS A 68 9.95 -10.17 -20.91
N LYS A 69 9.26 -11.29 -21.09
CA LYS A 69 8.81 -12.18 -19.99
C LYS A 69 9.94 -12.61 -19.03
N HIS A 70 11.14 -12.85 -19.55
CA HIS A 70 12.30 -13.18 -18.72
C HIS A 70 12.64 -12.06 -17.72
N HIS A 71 12.64 -10.80 -18.18
CA HIS A 71 12.90 -9.65 -17.32
C HIS A 71 11.73 -9.36 -16.35
N GLN A 72 10.47 -9.65 -16.77
CA GLN A 72 9.31 -9.54 -15.87
C GLN A 72 9.52 -10.35 -14.59
N ASN A 73 9.96 -11.61 -14.75
CA ASN A 73 10.20 -12.50 -13.62
C ASN A 73 11.27 -11.93 -12.67
N ILE A 74 12.34 -11.35 -13.21
CA ILE A 74 13.40 -10.72 -12.41
C ILE A 74 12.87 -9.54 -11.62
N PHE A 75 12.10 -8.63 -12.27
CA PHE A 75 11.52 -7.48 -11.56
C PHE A 75 10.52 -7.89 -10.48
N ILE A 76 9.69 -8.91 -10.74
CA ILE A 76 8.77 -9.45 -9.74
C ILE A 76 9.54 -10.06 -8.56
N MET A 77 10.59 -10.84 -8.82
CA MET A 77 11.44 -11.38 -7.75
C MET A 77 12.06 -10.25 -6.91
N LEU A 78 12.62 -9.23 -7.55
CA LEU A 78 13.20 -8.07 -6.86
C LEU A 78 12.18 -7.34 -5.99
N LEU A 79 10.93 -7.22 -6.45
CA LEU A 79 9.84 -6.64 -5.66
C LEU A 79 9.46 -7.51 -4.45
N MET A 80 9.61 -8.83 -4.56
CA MET A 80 9.26 -9.76 -3.48
C MET A 80 10.37 -9.92 -2.43
N ILE A 81 11.65 -9.71 -2.79
CA ILE A 81 12.77 -9.85 -1.84
C ILE A 81 12.55 -9.06 -0.54
N PRO A 82 12.19 -7.78 -0.58
CA PRO A 82 11.93 -7.03 0.65
C PRO A 82 10.81 -7.63 1.52
N MET A 83 9.83 -8.32 0.92
CA MET A 83 8.72 -8.92 1.67
C MET A 83 9.17 -10.10 2.54
N TRP A 84 10.25 -10.79 2.18
CA TRP A 84 10.79 -11.92 2.93
C TRP A 84 11.66 -11.49 4.12
N THR A 85 12.09 -10.24 4.16
CA THR A 85 12.81 -9.70 5.30
C THR A 85 11.85 -9.33 6.44
N SER A 86 12.32 -9.43 7.68
CA SER A 86 11.52 -9.08 8.86
C SER A 86 11.00 -7.64 8.76
N PHE A 87 9.71 -7.47 9.04
CA PHE A 87 9.07 -6.16 9.12
C PHE A 87 9.78 -5.24 10.13
N LEU A 88 10.19 -5.79 11.29
CA LEU A 88 10.89 -5.03 12.32
C LEU A 88 12.23 -4.50 11.81
N LEU A 89 13.03 -5.34 11.16
CA LEU A 89 14.33 -4.91 10.61
C LEU A 89 14.15 -3.78 9.58
N ARG A 90 13.16 -3.86 8.72
CA ARG A 90 12.84 -2.80 7.76
C ARG A 90 12.44 -1.50 8.44
N THR A 91 11.61 -1.60 9.47
CA THR A 91 11.16 -0.43 10.23
C THR A 91 12.33 0.25 10.93
N TYR A 92 13.20 -0.52 11.60
CA TYR A 92 14.42 0.03 12.22
C TYR A 92 15.37 0.66 11.20
N ALA A 93 15.55 0.04 10.03
CA ALA A 93 16.36 0.62 8.96
C ALA A 93 15.81 1.99 8.52
N TRP A 94 14.49 2.11 8.31
CA TRP A 94 13.85 3.39 7.98
C TRP A 94 13.98 4.41 9.11
N MET A 95 13.82 4.00 10.37
CA MET A 95 14.03 4.89 11.51
C MET A 95 15.44 5.47 11.52
N THR A 96 16.47 4.62 11.36
CA THR A 96 17.88 5.04 11.30
C THR A 96 18.18 5.96 10.11
N LEU A 97 17.57 5.71 8.95
CA LEU A 97 17.73 6.56 7.75
C LEU A 97 17.13 7.95 7.95
N LEU A 98 15.95 8.02 8.62
CA LEU A 98 15.17 9.24 8.82
C LEU A 98 15.59 10.02 10.08
N GLU A 99 16.51 9.50 10.89
CA GLU A 99 17.02 10.20 12.08
C GLU A 99 17.63 11.57 11.71
N TYR A 100 17.64 12.46 12.70
CA TYR A 100 18.21 13.82 12.55
C TYR A 100 19.66 13.82 12.04
N ASN A 101 20.45 12.86 12.48
CA ASN A 101 21.82 12.63 11.99
C ASN A 101 21.92 11.44 11.01
N GLY A 102 20.76 10.96 10.50
CA GLY A 102 20.67 9.85 9.56
C GLY A 102 21.21 10.17 8.17
N LEU A 103 21.33 9.13 7.35
CA LEU A 103 21.89 9.22 6.00
C LEU A 103 21.15 10.21 5.09
N ILE A 104 19.84 10.28 5.21
CA ILE A 104 19.03 11.20 4.37
C ILE A 104 19.36 12.65 4.70
N ASN A 105 19.44 13.03 5.97
CA ASN A 105 19.82 14.38 6.37
C ASN A 105 21.28 14.72 6.02
N ARG A 106 22.20 13.74 6.09
CA ARG A 106 23.57 13.93 5.61
C ARG A 106 23.61 14.18 4.10
N PHE A 107 22.84 13.43 3.33
CA PHE A 107 22.72 13.65 1.88
C PHE A 107 22.11 15.02 1.56
N LEU A 108 21.05 15.43 2.24
CA LEU A 108 20.42 16.75 2.06
C LEU A 108 21.39 17.89 2.41
N SER A 109 22.23 17.72 3.43
CA SER A 109 23.20 18.73 3.81
C SER A 109 24.27 19.00 2.75
N ILE A 110 24.57 18.03 1.87
CA ILE A 110 25.48 18.21 0.73
C ILE A 110 24.90 19.23 -0.27
N PHE A 111 23.58 19.29 -0.39
CA PHE A 111 22.88 20.25 -1.25
C PHE A 111 22.56 21.57 -0.55
N GLY A 112 23.09 21.81 0.65
CA GLY A 112 22.85 23.04 1.42
C GLY A 112 21.48 23.13 2.08
N ILE A 113 20.73 22.01 2.13
CA ILE A 113 19.43 21.94 2.79
C ILE A 113 19.64 21.71 4.28
N SER A 114 18.99 22.51 5.12
CA SER A 114 19.03 22.34 6.57
C SER A 114 18.44 20.98 6.99
N LYS A 115 18.97 20.41 8.07
CA LYS A 115 18.49 19.14 8.61
C LYS A 115 17.01 19.22 8.97
N LEU A 116 16.24 18.24 8.52
CA LEU A 116 14.80 18.11 8.75
C LEU A 116 14.55 17.05 9.84
N GLN A 117 13.62 17.36 10.74
CA GLN A 117 13.13 16.36 11.69
C GLN A 117 12.07 15.51 11.01
N MET A 118 12.47 14.38 10.43
CA MET A 118 11.60 13.50 9.66
C MET A 118 10.97 12.41 10.53
N ILE A 119 11.70 11.90 11.52
CA ILE A 119 11.21 10.86 12.43
C ILE A 119 10.01 11.34 13.25
N ASN A 120 9.07 10.44 13.57
CA ASN A 120 7.82 10.72 14.28
C ASN A 120 6.87 11.69 13.57
N THR A 121 7.02 11.88 12.25
CA THR A 121 6.10 12.65 11.44
C THR A 121 5.13 11.76 10.66
N PRO A 122 3.92 12.26 10.31
CA PRO A 122 3.00 11.52 9.44
C PRO A 122 3.63 11.14 8.09
N GLY A 123 4.52 11.99 7.57
CA GLY A 123 5.25 11.71 6.33
C GLY A 123 6.18 10.51 6.43
N ALA A 124 6.89 10.33 7.56
CA ALA A 124 7.71 9.15 7.78
C ALA A 124 6.87 7.86 7.86
N VAL A 125 5.70 7.95 8.51
CA VAL A 125 4.76 6.82 8.59
C VAL A 125 4.26 6.45 7.19
N MET A 126 3.80 7.45 6.40
CA MET A 126 3.35 7.23 5.03
C MET A 126 4.44 6.61 4.15
N LEU A 127 5.68 7.10 4.25
CA LEU A 127 6.82 6.56 3.50
C LEU A 127 7.08 5.09 3.85
N GLY A 128 7.07 4.77 5.15
CA GLY A 128 7.20 3.39 5.62
C GLY A 128 6.06 2.49 5.13
N MET A 129 4.81 2.99 5.16
CA MET A 129 3.64 2.27 4.64
C MET A 129 3.78 2.04 3.13
N VAL A 130 4.07 3.09 2.36
CA VAL A 130 4.25 2.97 0.90
C VAL A 130 5.33 1.94 0.56
N TYR A 131 6.49 2.01 1.19
CA TYR A 131 7.56 1.04 0.96
C TYR A 131 7.13 -0.40 1.25
N ASN A 132 6.43 -0.62 2.36
CA ASN A 132 6.01 -1.96 2.77
C ASN A 132 4.89 -2.53 1.89
N PHE A 133 3.94 -1.69 1.46
CA PHE A 133 2.72 -2.13 0.77
C PHE A 133 2.76 -1.95 -0.75
N LEU A 134 3.76 -1.27 -1.29
CA LEU A 134 3.91 -1.07 -2.74
C LEU A 134 3.86 -2.39 -3.56
N PRO A 135 4.53 -3.50 -3.14
CA PRO A 135 4.44 -4.77 -3.86
C PRO A 135 3.00 -5.32 -3.93
N TYR A 136 2.21 -5.15 -2.85
CA TYR A 136 0.81 -5.59 -2.81
C TYR A 136 -0.09 -4.81 -3.76
N MET A 137 0.28 -3.58 -4.13
CA MET A 137 -0.38 -2.81 -5.17
C MET A 137 0.06 -3.26 -6.57
N ILE A 138 1.37 -3.44 -6.78
CA ILE A 138 1.94 -3.74 -8.10
C ILE A 138 1.51 -5.12 -8.60
N LEU A 139 1.55 -6.16 -7.75
CA LEU A 139 1.35 -7.54 -8.16
C LEU A 139 -0.04 -7.83 -8.75
N PRO A 140 -1.17 -7.43 -8.12
CA PRO A 140 -2.49 -7.63 -8.70
C PRO A 140 -2.67 -6.88 -10.02
N ILE A 141 -2.20 -5.64 -10.09
CA ILE A 141 -2.30 -4.81 -11.30
C ILE A 141 -1.49 -5.45 -12.44
N TYR A 142 -0.25 -5.84 -12.17
CA TYR A 142 0.61 -6.54 -13.13
C TYR A 142 -0.05 -7.85 -13.63
N THR A 143 -0.63 -8.63 -12.72
CA THR A 143 -1.27 -9.89 -13.06
C THR A 143 -2.44 -9.71 -14.03
N VAL A 144 -3.23 -8.66 -13.84
CA VAL A 144 -4.33 -8.35 -14.76
C VAL A 144 -3.81 -7.80 -16.08
N LEU A 145 -2.84 -6.86 -16.04
CA LEU A 145 -2.26 -6.27 -17.25
C LEU A 145 -1.62 -7.32 -18.19
N THR A 146 -0.99 -8.34 -17.63
CA THR A 146 -0.36 -9.42 -18.42
C THR A 146 -1.37 -10.38 -19.05
N LYS A 147 -2.62 -10.38 -18.58
CA LYS A 147 -3.73 -11.18 -19.12
C LYS A 147 -4.52 -10.48 -20.23
N ILE A 148 -4.30 -9.19 -20.43
CA ILE A 148 -4.96 -8.45 -21.52
C ILE A 148 -4.45 -9.00 -22.86
N ASP A 149 -5.40 -9.48 -23.69
CA ASP A 149 -5.08 -10.00 -25.02
C ASP A 149 -4.54 -8.86 -25.92
N LYS A 150 -3.41 -9.08 -26.54
CA LYS A 150 -2.81 -8.13 -27.49
C LYS A 150 -3.74 -7.81 -28.65
N LYS A 151 -4.57 -8.79 -29.09
CA LYS A 151 -5.54 -8.60 -30.15
C LYS A 151 -6.55 -7.49 -29.86
N VAL A 152 -6.91 -7.28 -28.59
CA VAL A 152 -7.83 -6.19 -28.20
C VAL A 152 -7.15 -4.82 -28.37
N ILE A 153 -5.84 -4.78 -28.10
CA ILE A 153 -5.03 -3.56 -28.29
C ILE A 153 -4.86 -3.28 -29.79
N GLU A 154 -4.48 -4.27 -30.56
CA GLU A 154 -4.31 -4.18 -32.02
C GLU A 154 -5.61 -3.77 -32.72
N ALA A 155 -6.75 -4.38 -32.36
CA ALA A 155 -8.05 -3.99 -32.89
C ALA A 155 -8.42 -2.52 -32.59
N ALA A 156 -8.07 -2.01 -31.42
CA ALA A 156 -8.30 -0.60 -31.10
C ALA A 156 -7.40 0.34 -31.90
N GLU A 157 -6.14 -0.07 -32.16
CA GLU A 157 -5.20 0.67 -33.02
C GLU A 157 -5.65 0.66 -34.49
N ASP A 158 -6.16 -0.48 -34.99
CA ASP A 158 -6.72 -0.60 -36.35
C ASP A 158 -7.96 0.30 -36.55
N LEU A 159 -8.73 0.54 -35.50
CA LEU A 159 -9.85 1.51 -35.49
C LEU A 159 -9.38 2.96 -35.36
N GLY A 160 -8.08 3.25 -35.46
CA GLY A 160 -7.51 4.60 -35.43
C GLY A 160 -7.32 5.20 -34.04
N ALA A 161 -7.35 4.36 -32.99
CA ALA A 161 -7.05 4.84 -31.64
C ALA A 161 -5.55 5.09 -31.49
N ASP A 162 -5.16 6.27 -31.04
CA ASP A 162 -3.78 6.56 -30.64
C ASP A 162 -3.42 5.86 -29.32
N LYS A 163 -2.12 5.80 -28.99
CA LYS A 163 -1.60 5.13 -27.79
C LYS A 163 -2.26 5.63 -26.50
N LEU A 164 -2.60 6.91 -26.42
CA LEU A 164 -3.25 7.50 -25.24
C LEU A 164 -4.69 7.03 -25.14
N LYS A 165 -5.42 6.97 -26.26
CA LYS A 165 -6.80 6.43 -26.30
C LYS A 165 -6.83 4.94 -25.99
N VAL A 166 -5.90 4.16 -26.53
CA VAL A 166 -5.75 2.74 -26.18
C VAL A 166 -5.50 2.58 -24.69
N PHE A 167 -4.61 3.37 -24.12
CA PHE A 167 -4.34 3.32 -22.68
C PHE A 167 -5.58 3.66 -21.86
N THR A 168 -6.22 4.82 -22.12
CA THR A 168 -7.32 5.34 -21.29
C THR A 168 -8.63 4.62 -21.49
N LYS A 169 -8.92 4.16 -22.73
CA LYS A 169 -10.21 3.54 -23.07
C LYS A 169 -10.21 2.01 -23.08
N VAL A 170 -9.03 1.39 -23.17
CA VAL A 170 -8.91 -0.07 -23.24
C VAL A 170 -8.14 -0.61 -22.05
N ILE A 171 -6.87 -0.23 -21.91
CA ILE A 171 -5.98 -0.85 -20.90
C ILE A 171 -6.41 -0.49 -19.48
N PHE A 172 -6.65 0.79 -19.21
CA PHE A 172 -7.01 1.26 -17.87
C PHE A 172 -8.33 0.66 -17.38
N PRO A 173 -9.44 0.67 -18.14
CA PRO A 173 -10.68 0.02 -17.73
C PRO A 173 -10.52 -1.50 -17.53
N LEU A 174 -9.81 -2.18 -18.41
CA LEU A 174 -9.56 -3.63 -18.28
C LEU A 174 -8.64 -3.96 -17.08
N SER A 175 -7.83 -3.01 -16.61
CA SER A 175 -6.99 -3.19 -15.42
C SER A 175 -7.69 -2.87 -14.10
N THR A 176 -8.91 -2.34 -14.13
CA THR A 176 -9.68 -1.95 -12.92
C THR A 176 -9.81 -3.08 -11.89
N PRO A 177 -10.06 -4.37 -12.25
CA PRO A 177 -10.08 -5.45 -11.26
C PRO A 177 -8.75 -5.59 -10.50
N GLY A 178 -7.63 -5.38 -11.18
CA GLY A 178 -6.30 -5.38 -10.55
C GLY A 178 -6.10 -4.19 -9.60
N ILE A 179 -6.59 -3.02 -10.00
CA ILE A 179 -6.54 -1.81 -9.16
C ILE A 179 -7.38 -2.00 -7.90
N VAL A 180 -8.61 -2.51 -8.02
CA VAL A 180 -9.49 -2.77 -6.88
C VAL A 180 -8.87 -3.79 -5.93
N SER A 181 -8.32 -4.89 -6.46
CA SER A 181 -7.62 -5.89 -5.65
C SER A 181 -6.41 -5.31 -4.92
N GLY A 182 -5.57 -4.53 -5.61
CA GLY A 182 -4.42 -3.87 -5.01
C GLY A 182 -4.83 -2.86 -3.94
N PHE A 183 -5.86 -2.06 -4.22
CA PHE A 183 -6.43 -1.11 -3.26
C PHE A 183 -6.91 -1.81 -1.98
N THR A 184 -7.66 -2.90 -2.11
CA THR A 184 -8.17 -3.68 -0.97
C THR A 184 -7.04 -4.32 -0.15
N MET A 185 -5.91 -4.68 -0.79
CA MET A 185 -4.77 -5.28 -0.09
C MET A 185 -3.89 -4.25 0.64
N VAL A 186 -3.89 -3.01 0.18
CA VAL A 186 -3.03 -1.94 0.72
C VAL A 186 -3.76 -1.13 1.78
N PHE A 187 -5.05 -0.85 1.59
CA PHE A 187 -5.90 -0.13 2.55
C PHE A 187 -6.31 -1.03 3.72
#